data_45f922fa65065d2a7aa0872b6b9c0869
#
_entry.id   45f922fa65065d2a7aa0872b6b9c0869
#
_cell.length_a   1.000
_cell.length_b   1.000
_cell.length_c   1.000
_cell.angle_alpha   90.00
_cell.angle_beta   90.00
_cell.angle_gamma   90.00
#
_symmetry.space_group_name_H-M   'P 1'
#
loop_
_entity.id
_entity.type
_entity.pdbx_description
1 polymer ?
#
loop_
_entity_poly.entity_id
_entity_poly.type
_entity_poly.pdbx_seq_one_letter_code
_entity_poly.pdbx_strand_id
1 'polypeptide(L)'
;MKIMKKILTTLLLAGCSLMAMAQPAQQNQFKPLAMDAKLHYGVLPNGLTYYVRHNAKEKERANFYIVQNVGAILEEDSQNGLAHFLEHMAFQGTKNLPGKTIIEYMESVGVKFGSNINAYTSLDETVYNLDAVPTYRQGIIDTALLVLHDWSCFLTLDDEEI
;
A
#
# COMPACT_ATOMS: atom_id res chain seq x y z
N MET A 1 21.14 50.21 50.01
CA MET A 1 22.03 49.04 49.86
C MET A 1 21.33 47.70 50.01
N LYS A 2 20.42 47.47 50.97
CA LYS A 2 19.69 46.19 51.13
C LYS A 2 18.67 45.88 50.00
N ILE A 3 18.02 46.90 49.44
CA ILE A 3 17.01 46.67 48.31
C ILE A 3 17.70 46.31 47.02
N MET A 4 18.82 46.98 46.71
CA MET A 4 19.58 46.66 45.46
C MET A 4 20.16 45.27 45.44
N LYS A 5 20.58 44.69 46.60
CA LYS A 5 21.04 43.31 46.70
C LYS A 5 19.91 42.31 46.47
N LYS A 6 18.67 42.59 46.93
CA LYS A 6 17.51 41.75 46.71
C LYS A 6 17.09 41.68 45.23
N ILE A 7 17.11 42.86 44.55
CA ILE A 7 16.78 42.91 43.11
C ILE A 7 17.82 42.18 42.28
N LEU A 8 19.10 42.27 42.59
CA LEU A 8 20.17 41.59 41.90
C LEU A 8 20.08 40.05 42.05
N THR A 9 19.74 39.57 43.28
CA THR A 9 19.56 38.12 43.54
C THR A 9 18.33 37.56 42.84
N THR A 10 17.23 38.31 42.72
CA THR A 10 16.02 37.90 42.03
C THR A 10 16.24 37.83 40.52
N LEU A 11 16.99 38.78 39.95
CA LEU A 11 17.37 38.74 38.52
C LEU A 11 18.33 37.60 38.17
N LEU A 12 19.26 37.25 39.06
CA LEU A 12 20.13 36.10 38.85
C LEU A 12 19.37 34.74 38.90
N LEU A 13 18.41 34.62 39.82
CA LEU A 13 17.56 33.42 39.92
C LEU A 13 16.59 33.28 38.72
N ALA A 14 16.05 34.39 38.19
CA ALA A 14 15.21 34.38 36.98
C ALA A 14 16.01 34.06 35.72
N GLY A 15 17.27 34.49 35.62
CA GLY A 15 18.17 34.15 34.52
C GLY A 15 18.55 32.66 34.46
N CYS A 16 18.76 32.02 35.61
CA CYS A 16 19.02 30.57 35.66
C CYS A 16 17.81 29.70 35.31
N SER A 17 16.58 30.19 35.58
CA SER A 17 15.37 29.46 35.26
C SER A 17 15.04 29.48 33.76
N LEU A 18 15.48 30.49 33.01
CA LEU A 18 15.28 30.55 31.55
C LEU A 18 16.29 29.72 30.74
N MET A 19 17.46 29.42 31.30
CA MET A 19 18.46 28.58 30.63
C MET A 19 18.17 27.07 30.76
N ALA A 20 17.30 26.67 31.69
CA ALA A 20 16.95 25.25 31.87
C ALA A 20 15.92 24.71 30.85
N MET A 21 15.34 25.58 30.00
CA MET A 21 14.29 25.17 29.03
C MET A 21 14.79 24.94 27.60
N ALA A 22 16.06 25.17 27.33
CA ALA A 22 16.64 24.94 26.02
C ALA A 22 17.43 23.62 25.99
N GLN A 23 16.79 22.51 26.33
CA GLN A 23 17.29 21.24 25.88
C GLN A 23 17.03 21.15 24.37
N PRO A 24 18.07 20.99 23.52
CA PRO A 24 17.82 20.70 22.14
C PRO A 24 17.00 19.40 22.10
N ALA A 25 15.83 19.45 21.47
CA ALA A 25 15.08 18.24 21.19
C ALA A 25 16.05 17.26 20.56
N GLN A 26 16.35 16.16 21.26
CA GLN A 26 17.04 15.04 20.65
C GLN A 26 16.16 14.58 19.47
N GLN A 27 16.48 15.08 18.29
CA GLN A 27 15.96 14.47 17.07
C GLN A 27 16.47 13.03 17.10
N ASN A 28 15.59 12.10 17.52
CA ASN A 28 15.79 10.70 17.28
C ASN A 28 15.93 10.54 15.76
N GLN A 29 17.15 10.64 15.27
CA GLN A 29 17.48 10.31 13.90
C GLN A 29 17.29 8.79 13.78
N PHE A 30 16.07 8.35 13.51
CA PHE A 30 15.84 6.97 13.11
C PHE A 30 16.65 6.73 11.85
N LYS A 31 17.71 5.96 12.00
CA LYS A 31 18.48 5.52 10.82
C LYS A 31 17.54 4.63 10.00
N PRO A 32 17.28 4.97 8.73
CA PRO A 32 16.47 4.13 7.87
C PRO A 32 17.01 2.71 7.88
N LEU A 33 16.12 1.72 7.96
CA LEU A 33 16.52 0.33 7.81
C LEU A 33 17.10 0.11 6.42
N ALA A 34 18.15 -0.70 6.34
CA ALA A 34 18.69 -1.10 5.06
C ALA A 34 17.66 -1.96 4.29
N MET A 35 17.50 -1.67 3.00
CA MET A 35 16.65 -2.49 2.14
C MET A 35 17.23 -3.92 2.04
N ASP A 36 16.35 -4.93 1.99
CA ASP A 36 16.77 -6.32 1.77
C ASP A 36 17.54 -6.42 0.44
N ALA A 37 18.78 -6.90 0.50
CA ALA A 37 19.66 -7.03 -0.68
C ALA A 37 19.10 -8.01 -1.74
N LYS A 38 18.11 -8.84 -1.39
CA LYS A 38 17.41 -9.78 -2.30
C LYS A 38 16.16 -9.17 -2.93
N LEU A 39 15.82 -7.94 -2.56
CA LEU A 39 14.70 -7.22 -3.13
C LEU A 39 15.15 -6.49 -4.40
N HIS A 40 14.52 -6.82 -5.51
CA HIS A 40 14.63 -6.06 -6.75
C HIS A 40 13.47 -5.06 -6.80
N TYR A 41 13.78 -3.79 -6.94
CA TYR A 41 12.77 -2.75 -7.07
C TYR A 41 13.15 -1.75 -8.16
N GLY A 42 12.15 -1.07 -8.70
CA GLY A 42 12.36 -0.02 -9.68
C GLY A 42 11.07 0.75 -9.92
N VAL A 43 11.18 1.77 -10.76
CA VAL A 43 10.05 2.60 -11.17
C VAL A 43 9.95 2.53 -12.70
N LEU A 44 8.76 2.18 -13.18
CA LEU A 44 8.46 2.17 -14.62
C LEU A 44 8.30 3.59 -15.16
N PRO A 45 8.40 3.81 -16.50
CA PRO A 45 8.26 5.13 -17.09
C PRO A 45 6.94 5.86 -16.79
N ASN A 46 5.88 5.11 -16.46
CA ASN A 46 4.58 5.65 -16.05
C ASN A 46 4.48 5.98 -14.54
N GLY A 47 5.57 5.82 -13.78
CA GLY A 47 5.62 6.10 -12.34
C GLY A 47 5.26 4.92 -11.44
N LEU A 48 4.82 3.77 -11.98
CA LEU A 48 4.53 2.58 -11.19
C LEU A 48 5.83 2.05 -10.54
N THR A 49 5.83 1.92 -9.22
CA THR A 49 6.93 1.30 -8.49
C THR A 49 6.68 -0.21 -8.36
N TYR A 50 7.68 -1.02 -8.65
CA TYR A 50 7.59 -2.46 -8.52
C TYR A 50 8.62 -3.01 -7.53
N TYR A 51 8.24 -4.10 -6.88
CA TYR A 51 9.08 -4.86 -5.96
C TYR A 51 9.01 -6.33 -6.32
N VAL A 52 10.16 -6.96 -6.55
CA VAL A 52 10.25 -8.40 -6.83
C VAL A 52 11.24 -9.04 -5.87
N ARG A 53 10.80 -10.06 -5.17
CA ARG A 53 11.63 -10.79 -4.23
C ARG A 53 11.48 -12.30 -4.42
N HIS A 54 12.61 -12.98 -4.61
CA HIS A 54 12.61 -14.44 -4.61
C HIS A 54 12.31 -14.98 -3.21
N ASN A 55 11.34 -15.88 -3.13
CA ASN A 55 10.95 -16.60 -1.92
C ASN A 55 10.82 -18.10 -2.24
N ALA A 56 11.63 -18.93 -1.57
CA ALA A 56 11.67 -20.37 -1.80
C ALA A 56 10.85 -21.18 -0.76
N LYS A 57 10.03 -20.50 0.07
CA LYS A 57 9.24 -21.17 1.11
C LYS A 57 8.23 -22.14 0.50
N GLU A 58 7.54 -21.70 -0.54
CA GLU A 58 6.62 -22.54 -1.31
C GLU A 58 7.18 -22.77 -2.70
N LYS A 59 7.35 -24.04 -3.06
CA LYS A 59 7.90 -24.40 -4.36
C LYS A 59 6.86 -24.16 -5.46
N GLU A 60 7.34 -23.60 -6.58
CA GLU A 60 6.53 -23.36 -7.79
C GLU A 60 5.26 -22.54 -7.52
N ARG A 61 5.35 -21.59 -6.58
CA ARG A 61 4.29 -20.65 -6.25
C ARG A 61 4.81 -19.21 -6.19
N ALA A 62 3.97 -18.27 -6.60
CA ALA A 62 4.22 -16.84 -6.46
C ALA A 62 2.98 -16.14 -5.92
N ASN A 63 3.21 -15.03 -5.22
CA ASN A 63 2.17 -14.10 -4.80
C ASN A 63 2.33 -12.82 -5.60
N PHE A 64 1.22 -12.27 -6.04
CA PHE A 64 1.16 -11.03 -6.81
C PHE A 64 0.26 -10.04 -6.08
N TYR A 65 0.71 -8.81 -5.99
CA TYR A 65 -0.02 -7.73 -5.33
C TYR A 65 -0.01 -6.49 -6.21
N ILE A 66 -1.12 -5.76 -6.24
CA ILE A 66 -1.15 -4.38 -6.66
C ILE A 66 -1.71 -3.54 -5.51
N VAL A 67 -0.98 -2.50 -5.15
CA VAL A 67 -1.34 -1.57 -4.09
C VAL A 67 -1.61 -0.21 -4.72
N GLN A 68 -2.79 0.31 -4.51
CA GLN A 68 -3.20 1.64 -4.92
C GLN A 68 -3.32 2.51 -3.68
N ASN A 69 -2.65 3.65 -3.65
CA ASN A 69 -2.75 4.64 -2.57
C ASN A 69 -4.04 5.44 -2.70
N VAL A 70 -5.16 4.73 -2.77
CA VAL A 70 -6.52 5.26 -2.88
C VAL A 70 -7.41 4.49 -1.92
N GLY A 71 -8.13 5.20 -1.07
CA GLY A 71 -9.04 4.63 -0.09
C GLY A 71 -10.06 5.67 0.36
N ALA A 72 -10.84 5.33 1.37
CA ALA A 72 -11.98 6.13 1.83
C ALA A 72 -11.63 7.58 2.24
N ILE A 73 -10.39 7.85 2.65
CA ILE A 73 -9.94 9.20 3.06
C ILE A 73 -9.93 10.21 1.90
N LEU A 74 -9.89 9.75 0.66
CA LEU A 74 -9.90 10.60 -0.53
C LEU A 74 -11.31 10.87 -1.05
N GLU A 75 -12.32 10.25 -0.45
CA GLU A 75 -13.72 10.41 -0.84
C GLU A 75 -14.31 11.71 -0.27
N GLU A 76 -15.14 12.38 -1.07
CA GLU A 76 -16.04 13.42 -0.58
C GLU A 76 -17.29 12.76 0.03
N ASP A 77 -18.05 13.48 0.86
CA ASP A 77 -19.27 12.96 1.51
C ASP A 77 -20.27 12.34 0.52
N SER A 78 -20.34 12.90 -0.70
CA SER A 78 -21.20 12.40 -1.80
C SER A 78 -20.65 11.13 -2.48
N GLN A 79 -19.40 10.74 -2.20
CA GLN A 79 -18.69 9.63 -2.80
C GLN A 79 -18.41 8.50 -1.80
N ASN A 80 -18.99 8.60 -0.59
CA ASN A 80 -18.72 7.66 0.50
C ASN A 80 -18.99 6.21 0.08
N GLY A 81 -17.94 5.37 0.16
CA GLY A 81 -17.97 3.96 -0.22
C GLY A 81 -17.57 3.68 -1.68
N LEU A 82 -17.26 4.71 -2.49
CA LEU A 82 -16.94 4.54 -3.90
C LEU A 82 -15.65 3.73 -4.12
N ALA A 83 -14.61 3.93 -3.29
CA ALA A 83 -13.37 3.16 -3.39
C ALA A 83 -13.61 1.67 -3.15
N HIS A 84 -14.42 1.33 -2.14
CA HIS A 84 -14.80 -0.05 -1.84
C HIS A 84 -15.70 -0.63 -2.94
N PHE A 85 -16.61 0.16 -3.47
CA PHE A 85 -17.44 -0.24 -4.60
C PHE A 85 -16.59 -0.59 -5.83
N LEU A 86 -15.60 0.24 -6.18
CA LEU A 86 -14.67 -0.03 -7.28
C LEU A 86 -13.85 -1.31 -7.06
N GLU A 87 -13.51 -1.61 -5.81
CA GLU A 87 -12.86 -2.88 -5.46
C GLU A 87 -13.73 -4.07 -5.86
N HIS A 88 -15.03 -4.06 -5.55
CA HIS A 88 -15.96 -5.11 -5.97
C HIS A 88 -16.06 -5.21 -7.50
N MET A 89 -16.12 -4.08 -8.20
CA MET A 89 -16.20 -4.04 -9.66
C MET A 89 -14.99 -4.65 -10.35
N ALA A 90 -13.82 -4.66 -9.70
CA ALA A 90 -12.61 -5.29 -10.23
C ALA A 90 -12.77 -6.80 -10.50
N PHE A 91 -13.73 -7.46 -9.86
CA PHE A 91 -14.02 -8.88 -10.05
C PHE A 91 -15.16 -9.15 -11.03
N GLN A 92 -15.84 -8.12 -11.52
CA GLN A 92 -16.94 -8.23 -12.49
C GLN A 92 -16.47 -8.19 -13.94
N GLY A 93 -15.23 -7.76 -14.18
CA GLY A 93 -14.63 -7.80 -15.49
C GLY A 93 -13.67 -6.66 -15.75
N THR A 94 -12.79 -6.91 -16.71
CA THR A 94 -11.80 -5.95 -17.18
C THR A 94 -11.76 -5.94 -18.69
N LYS A 95 -11.06 -4.96 -19.27
CA LYS A 95 -10.92 -4.80 -20.72
C LYS A 95 -10.44 -6.08 -21.43
N ASN A 96 -9.45 -6.76 -20.87
CA ASN A 96 -8.85 -7.94 -21.49
C ASN A 96 -9.44 -9.25 -20.96
N LEU A 97 -10.09 -9.21 -19.79
CA LEU A 97 -10.65 -10.36 -19.09
C LEU A 97 -12.10 -10.04 -18.67
N PRO A 98 -13.06 -10.08 -19.62
CA PRO A 98 -14.43 -9.65 -19.39
C PRO A 98 -15.19 -10.61 -18.46
N GLY A 99 -16.17 -10.09 -17.74
CA GLY A 99 -17.04 -10.84 -16.85
C GLY A 99 -16.24 -11.57 -15.78
N LYS A 100 -16.55 -12.83 -15.55
CA LYS A 100 -15.90 -13.67 -14.51
C LYS A 100 -14.63 -14.38 -14.99
N THR A 101 -14.09 -14.02 -16.17
CA THR A 101 -12.93 -14.69 -16.79
C THR A 101 -11.70 -14.73 -15.87
N ILE A 102 -11.46 -13.70 -15.07
CA ILE A 102 -10.35 -13.68 -14.09
C ILE A 102 -10.51 -14.83 -13.10
N ILE A 103 -11.68 -14.95 -12.48
CA ILE A 103 -11.98 -15.96 -11.47
C ILE A 103 -11.92 -17.35 -12.09
N GLU A 104 -12.61 -17.55 -13.20
CA GLU A 104 -12.68 -18.84 -13.91
C GLU A 104 -11.30 -19.35 -14.34
N TYR A 105 -10.47 -18.46 -14.92
CA TYR A 105 -9.11 -18.82 -15.31
C TYR A 105 -8.26 -19.19 -14.09
N MET A 106 -8.26 -18.36 -13.05
CA MET A 106 -7.46 -18.59 -11.86
C MET A 106 -7.89 -19.86 -11.13
N GLU A 107 -9.17 -20.13 -11.02
CA GLU A 107 -9.68 -21.37 -10.45
C GLU A 107 -9.30 -22.60 -11.28
N SER A 108 -9.26 -22.50 -12.61
CA SER A 108 -8.82 -23.56 -13.50
C SER A 108 -7.36 -23.98 -13.28
N VAL A 109 -6.53 -23.09 -12.72
CA VAL A 109 -5.13 -23.36 -12.37
C VAL A 109 -4.93 -23.58 -10.87
N GLY A 110 -6.03 -23.70 -10.10
CA GLY A 110 -6.01 -24.03 -8.67
C GLY A 110 -5.86 -22.86 -7.72
N VAL A 111 -6.10 -21.62 -8.18
CA VAL A 111 -6.12 -20.39 -7.37
C VAL A 111 -7.58 -20.07 -7.05
N LYS A 112 -8.01 -20.24 -5.81
CA LYS A 112 -9.42 -20.14 -5.41
C LYS A 112 -9.85 -18.73 -5.03
N PHE A 113 -11.01 -18.30 -5.51
CA PHE A 113 -11.62 -17.04 -5.10
C PHE A 113 -11.94 -17.02 -3.59
N GLY A 114 -11.78 -15.87 -2.95
CA GLY A 114 -11.99 -15.66 -1.52
C GLY A 114 -10.83 -16.14 -0.62
N SER A 115 -10.05 -17.15 -1.05
CA SER A 115 -8.92 -17.65 -0.27
C SER A 115 -7.55 -17.25 -0.86
N ASN A 116 -7.44 -17.21 -2.17
CA ASN A 116 -6.19 -16.89 -2.88
C ASN A 116 -6.31 -15.64 -3.76
N ILE A 117 -7.51 -15.40 -4.32
CA ILE A 117 -7.85 -14.18 -5.05
C ILE A 117 -8.70 -13.36 -4.09
N ASN A 118 -8.22 -12.19 -3.73
CA ASN A 118 -8.92 -11.32 -2.79
C ASN A 118 -8.51 -9.86 -3.00
N ALA A 119 -9.22 -8.97 -2.30
CA ALA A 119 -8.88 -7.57 -2.20
C ALA A 119 -9.35 -7.01 -0.86
N TYR A 120 -8.90 -5.82 -0.52
CA TYR A 120 -9.46 -5.02 0.56
C TYR A 120 -9.28 -3.53 0.27
N THR A 121 -10.20 -2.74 0.79
CA THR A 121 -10.16 -1.28 0.79
C THR A 121 -10.06 -0.77 2.22
N SER A 122 -9.11 0.12 2.49
CA SER A 122 -8.93 0.79 3.78
C SER A 122 -9.10 2.31 3.65
N LEU A 123 -8.65 3.06 4.66
CA LEU A 123 -8.72 4.52 4.64
C LEU A 123 -7.83 5.14 3.56
N ASP A 124 -6.64 4.61 3.34
CA ASP A 124 -5.58 5.19 2.52
C ASP A 124 -5.09 4.29 1.38
N GLU A 125 -5.55 3.04 1.31
CA GLU A 125 -5.13 2.11 0.26
C GLU A 125 -6.23 1.15 -0.16
N THR A 126 -6.14 0.67 -1.39
CA THR A 126 -6.85 -0.50 -1.90
C THR A 126 -5.82 -1.49 -2.41
N VAL A 127 -5.91 -2.73 -1.97
CA VAL A 127 -4.97 -3.80 -2.32
C VAL A 127 -5.70 -4.96 -2.94
N TYR A 128 -5.19 -5.43 -4.07
CA TYR A 128 -5.65 -6.66 -4.72
C TYR A 128 -4.53 -7.69 -4.70
N ASN A 129 -4.85 -8.95 -4.46
CA ASN A 129 -3.88 -10.02 -4.39
C ASN A 129 -4.27 -11.30 -5.11
N LEU A 130 -3.25 -11.96 -5.66
CA LEU A 130 -3.30 -13.33 -6.15
C LEU A 130 -2.24 -14.12 -5.40
N ASP A 131 -2.66 -14.97 -4.48
CA ASP A 131 -1.77 -15.75 -3.63
C ASP A 131 -1.61 -17.19 -4.13
N ALA A 132 -0.44 -17.75 -3.90
CA ALA A 132 -0.08 -19.11 -4.24
C ALA A 132 -0.34 -19.49 -5.71
N VAL A 133 -0.15 -18.55 -6.64
CA VAL A 133 -0.28 -18.75 -8.08
C VAL A 133 0.78 -19.75 -8.57
N PRO A 134 0.43 -20.80 -9.29
CA PRO A 134 1.40 -21.75 -9.84
C PRO A 134 2.36 -21.10 -10.84
N THR A 135 3.65 -21.45 -10.77
CA THR A 135 4.69 -20.89 -11.64
C THR A 135 5.32 -21.93 -12.59
N TYR A 136 4.75 -23.13 -12.63
CA TYR A 136 5.28 -24.20 -13.47
C TYR A 136 5.07 -23.99 -14.99
N ARG A 137 4.26 -23.01 -15.37
CA ARG A 137 3.97 -22.67 -16.77
C ARG A 137 3.95 -21.15 -16.95
N GLN A 138 4.73 -20.64 -17.90
CA GLN A 138 4.89 -19.19 -18.15
C GLN A 138 3.56 -18.48 -18.39
N GLY A 139 2.63 -19.04 -19.15
CA GLY A 139 1.34 -18.43 -19.43
C GLY A 139 0.48 -18.14 -18.20
N ILE A 140 0.69 -18.84 -17.06
CA ILE A 140 0.00 -18.54 -15.80
C ILE A 140 0.54 -17.25 -15.21
N ILE A 141 1.87 -17.07 -15.25
CA ILE A 141 2.54 -15.85 -14.76
C ILE A 141 2.12 -14.64 -15.60
N ASP A 142 2.12 -14.80 -16.92
CA ASP A 142 1.73 -13.74 -17.86
C ASP A 142 0.29 -13.30 -17.63
N THR A 143 -0.63 -14.27 -17.42
CA THR A 143 -2.02 -13.95 -17.11
C THR A 143 -2.17 -13.29 -15.74
N ALA A 144 -1.43 -13.73 -14.71
CA ALA A 144 -1.45 -13.05 -13.40
C ALA A 144 -0.97 -11.60 -13.50
N LEU A 145 0.07 -11.33 -14.27
CA LEU A 145 0.53 -9.96 -14.54
C LEU A 145 -0.49 -9.15 -15.35
N LEU A 146 -1.18 -9.77 -16.31
CA LEU A 146 -2.26 -9.12 -17.05
C LEU A 146 -3.43 -8.75 -16.14
N VAL A 147 -3.80 -9.62 -15.19
CA VAL A 147 -4.81 -9.31 -14.18
C VAL A 147 -4.42 -8.09 -13.36
N LEU A 148 -3.18 -8.01 -12.84
CA LEU A 148 -2.71 -6.84 -12.11
C LEU A 148 -2.72 -5.56 -12.97
N HIS A 149 -2.29 -5.68 -14.22
CA HIS A 149 -2.33 -4.57 -15.18
C HIS A 149 -3.76 -4.06 -15.37
N ASP A 150 -4.71 -4.95 -15.57
CA ASP A 150 -6.11 -4.58 -15.79
C ASP A 150 -6.76 -4.00 -14.52
N TRP A 151 -6.48 -4.56 -13.35
CA TRP A 151 -6.92 -4.01 -12.08
C TRP A 151 -6.36 -2.60 -11.81
N SER A 152 -5.21 -2.25 -12.39
CA SER A 152 -4.63 -0.93 -12.18
C SER A 152 -5.40 0.21 -12.85
N CYS A 153 -6.03 -0.01 -14.03
CA CYS A 153 -6.67 1.06 -14.79
C CYS A 153 -7.61 0.62 -15.93
N PHE A 154 -8.01 -0.65 -16.00
CA PHE A 154 -8.81 -1.18 -17.12
C PHE A 154 -10.04 -1.95 -16.65
N LEU A 155 -10.64 -1.57 -15.52
CA LEU A 155 -11.92 -2.13 -15.07
C LEU A 155 -13.01 -1.83 -16.10
N THR A 156 -13.86 -2.81 -16.35
CA THR A 156 -15.11 -2.58 -17.10
C THR A 156 -16.16 -2.21 -16.05
N LEU A 157 -16.66 -0.96 -16.14
CA LEU A 157 -17.76 -0.48 -15.32
C LEU A 157 -19.01 -0.59 -16.16
N ASP A 158 -19.65 -1.76 -16.11
CA ASP A 158 -20.85 -2.04 -16.88
C ASP A 158 -22.09 -1.62 -16.08
N ASP A 159 -22.99 -0.85 -16.72
CA ASP A 159 -24.22 -0.36 -16.07
C ASP A 159 -25.13 -1.51 -15.57
N GLU A 160 -25.04 -2.70 -16.18
CA GLU A 160 -25.81 -3.88 -15.76
C GLU A 160 -25.27 -4.52 -14.45
N GLU A 161 -24.02 -4.21 -14.06
CA GLU A 161 -23.37 -4.73 -12.87
C GLU A 161 -23.32 -3.71 -11.71
N ILE A 162 -23.75 -2.47 -11.97
CA ILE A 162 -23.88 -1.38 -11.01
C ILE A 162 -25.29 -1.35 -10.44
#